data_b7cab461a5843cdc9ef36910f28ad4f1
#
_entry.id   b7cab461a5843cdc9ef36910f28ad4f1
#
_cell.length_a   1.000
_cell.length_b   1.000
_cell.length_c   1.000
_cell.angle_alpha   90.00
_cell.angle_beta   90.00
_cell.angle_gamma   90.00
#
_symmetry.space_group_name_H-M   'P 1'
#
loop_
_entity.id
_entity.type
_entity.pdbx_description
1 polymer ?
#
loop_
_entity_poly.entity_id
_entity_poly.type
_entity_poly.pdbx_seq_one_letter_code
_entity_poly.pdbx_strand_id
1 'polypeptide(L)'
;MGVVQLCYNTQNLVGTGCYERDGGLSGFGREVVAEMNRVGIMCDLSHVGPTTSEEVILESKKPVCYSHCLPSGLKQHPRNKSDAELKFIADHGGFVGVTMFAPFLAKGIDSTIDDYAEAIEYTLNIVGEDAIGIGTDFTQGHGQDFFEMLTHDKGYARRLTRFGTIINPLGIRTVGEFPNLTETLLKRGHPERVVRKIMGENWVNVLKDVWGE
;
A
#
# COMPACT_ATOMS: atom_id res chain seq x y z
N MET A 1 -11.42 11.11 -9.97
CA MET A 1 -10.90 9.99 -9.13
C MET A 1 -9.55 9.63 -9.70
N GLY A 2 -8.48 9.71 -8.91
CA GLY A 2 -7.12 9.64 -9.44
C GLY A 2 -6.39 8.31 -9.23
N VAL A 3 -6.84 7.47 -8.27
CA VAL A 3 -6.25 6.17 -7.92
C VAL A 3 -7.38 5.16 -7.68
N VAL A 4 -7.29 3.96 -8.26
CA VAL A 4 -8.32 2.92 -8.15
C VAL A 4 -7.68 1.54 -7.94
N GLN A 5 -8.14 0.81 -6.94
CA GLN A 5 -7.76 -0.59 -6.73
C GLN A 5 -8.41 -1.51 -7.75
N LEU A 6 -7.61 -2.41 -8.33
CA LEU A 6 -8.10 -3.38 -9.32
C LEU A 6 -8.86 -4.55 -8.67
N CYS A 7 -8.35 -5.07 -7.56
CA CYS A 7 -8.96 -6.15 -6.79
C CYS A 7 -8.88 -5.84 -5.30
N TYR A 8 -9.95 -6.14 -4.57
CA TYR A 8 -9.96 -5.99 -3.11
C TYR A 8 -9.99 -7.35 -2.44
N ASN A 9 -8.84 -7.83 -1.97
CA ASN A 9 -8.64 -9.07 -1.21
C ASN A 9 -8.97 -10.39 -1.97
N THR A 10 -10.01 -10.43 -2.77
CA THR A 10 -10.51 -11.63 -3.44
C THR A 10 -10.60 -11.44 -4.96
N GLN A 11 -10.88 -12.51 -5.68
CA GLN A 11 -11.00 -12.48 -7.13
C GLN A 11 -12.24 -11.70 -7.57
N ASN A 12 -12.08 -10.90 -8.62
CA ASN A 12 -13.14 -10.27 -9.38
C ASN A 12 -12.94 -10.53 -10.89
N LEU A 13 -13.65 -9.79 -11.76
CA LEU A 13 -13.52 -9.95 -13.22
C LEU A 13 -12.19 -9.44 -13.77
N VAL A 14 -11.48 -8.59 -13.04
CA VAL A 14 -10.20 -7.98 -13.45
C VAL A 14 -9.04 -8.92 -13.19
N GLY A 15 -8.98 -9.50 -11.99
CA GLY A 15 -7.87 -10.34 -11.55
C GLY A 15 -8.09 -10.89 -10.15
N THR A 16 -7.02 -11.23 -9.46
CA THR A 16 -7.06 -11.93 -8.17
C THR A 16 -6.48 -11.07 -7.05
N GLY A 17 -7.13 -11.10 -5.88
CA GLY A 17 -6.66 -10.48 -4.65
C GLY A 17 -5.74 -11.38 -3.83
N CYS A 18 -5.11 -10.80 -2.81
CA CYS A 18 -4.04 -11.44 -2.02
C CYS A 18 -4.51 -12.62 -1.12
N TYR A 19 -5.81 -12.83 -0.93
CA TYR A 19 -6.34 -13.91 -0.10
C TYR A 19 -6.85 -15.13 -0.90
N GLU A 20 -6.60 -15.17 -2.20
CA GLU A 20 -7.01 -16.29 -3.05
C GLU A 20 -5.84 -16.86 -3.84
N ARG A 21 -6.05 -18.03 -4.46
CA ARG A 21 -5.09 -18.58 -5.42
C ARG A 21 -5.02 -17.62 -6.60
N ASP A 22 -3.88 -17.01 -6.79
CA ASP A 22 -3.68 -15.99 -7.81
C ASP A 22 -3.65 -16.60 -9.22
N GLY A 23 -4.63 -16.22 -10.02
CA GLY A 23 -4.81 -16.64 -11.40
C GLY A 23 -4.29 -15.64 -12.44
N GLY A 24 -3.71 -14.52 -11.98
CA GLY A 24 -3.22 -13.46 -12.86
C GLY A 24 -4.30 -12.49 -13.33
N LEU A 25 -3.94 -11.61 -14.25
CA LEU A 25 -4.77 -10.58 -14.86
C LEU A 25 -5.64 -11.18 -15.97
N SER A 26 -6.96 -10.96 -15.91
CA SER A 26 -7.87 -11.43 -16.95
C SER A 26 -7.75 -10.64 -18.26
N GLY A 27 -8.33 -11.14 -19.36
CA GLY A 27 -8.45 -10.38 -20.60
C GLY A 27 -9.18 -9.04 -20.40
N PHE A 28 -10.31 -9.08 -19.66
CA PHE A 28 -11.03 -7.87 -19.28
C PHE A 28 -10.17 -6.95 -18.39
N GLY A 29 -9.38 -7.52 -17.50
CA GLY A 29 -8.44 -6.76 -16.66
C GLY A 29 -7.42 -5.98 -17.48
N ARG A 30 -6.90 -6.54 -18.56
CA ARG A 30 -5.98 -5.83 -19.49
C ARG A 30 -6.66 -4.64 -20.16
N GLU A 31 -7.91 -4.78 -20.57
CA GLU A 31 -8.71 -3.68 -21.13
C GLU A 31 -8.95 -2.58 -20.07
N VAL A 32 -9.22 -2.96 -18.81
CA VAL A 32 -9.38 -2.01 -17.69
C VAL A 32 -8.08 -1.24 -17.44
N VAL A 33 -6.93 -1.92 -17.38
CA VAL A 33 -5.61 -1.28 -17.21
C VAL A 33 -5.32 -0.29 -18.35
N ALA A 34 -5.57 -0.71 -19.59
CA ALA A 34 -5.38 0.15 -20.75
C ALA A 34 -6.28 1.41 -20.69
N GLU A 35 -7.54 1.25 -20.30
CA GLU A 35 -8.46 2.37 -20.15
C GLU A 35 -8.09 3.29 -19.00
N MET A 36 -7.65 2.74 -17.85
CA MET A 36 -7.15 3.54 -16.73
C MET A 36 -5.94 4.38 -17.13
N ASN A 37 -5.01 3.81 -17.90
CA ASN A 37 -3.87 4.55 -18.46
C ASN A 37 -4.34 5.69 -19.38
N ARG A 38 -5.35 5.42 -20.24
CA ARG A 38 -5.89 6.39 -21.19
C ARG A 38 -6.52 7.60 -20.51
N VAL A 39 -7.25 7.36 -19.42
CA VAL A 39 -7.97 8.43 -18.67
C VAL A 39 -7.19 9.03 -17.51
N GLY A 40 -5.92 8.63 -17.31
CA GLY A 40 -5.07 9.16 -16.25
C GLY A 40 -5.48 8.71 -14.85
N ILE A 41 -5.87 7.43 -14.69
CA ILE A 41 -6.16 6.84 -13.39
C ILE A 41 -5.04 5.85 -13.03
N MET A 42 -4.42 6.03 -11.86
CA MET A 42 -3.38 5.13 -11.35
C MET A 42 -3.98 3.81 -10.88
N CYS A 43 -3.38 2.69 -11.31
CA CYS A 43 -3.72 1.37 -10.81
C CYS A 43 -3.10 1.16 -9.42
N ASP A 44 -3.93 0.87 -8.41
CA ASP A 44 -3.49 0.48 -7.07
C ASP A 44 -3.53 -1.04 -6.92
N LEU A 45 -2.42 -1.61 -6.49
CA LEU A 45 -2.19 -3.04 -6.35
C LEU A 45 -2.11 -3.51 -4.89
N SER A 46 -2.43 -2.66 -3.92
CA SER A 46 -2.25 -2.93 -2.49
C SER A 46 -2.92 -4.21 -2.00
N HIS A 47 -4.12 -4.53 -2.50
CA HIS A 47 -4.87 -5.75 -2.15
C HIS A 47 -4.77 -6.86 -3.19
N VAL A 48 -3.99 -6.63 -4.26
CA VAL A 48 -3.87 -7.54 -5.41
C VAL A 48 -2.85 -8.63 -5.11
N GLY A 49 -3.08 -9.82 -5.65
CA GLY A 49 -2.16 -10.95 -5.53
C GLY A 49 -0.86 -10.75 -6.33
N PRO A 50 0.22 -11.48 -6.01
CA PRO A 50 1.53 -11.24 -6.59
C PRO A 50 1.59 -11.43 -8.11
N THR A 51 0.99 -12.50 -8.66
CA THR A 51 0.97 -12.76 -10.11
C THR A 51 0.18 -11.70 -10.87
N THR A 52 -1.02 -11.36 -10.36
CA THR A 52 -1.84 -10.30 -10.95
C THR A 52 -1.10 -8.95 -10.88
N SER A 53 -0.42 -8.66 -9.76
CA SER A 53 0.36 -7.42 -9.61
C SER A 53 1.51 -7.34 -10.62
N GLU A 54 2.28 -8.42 -10.77
CA GLU A 54 3.37 -8.51 -11.76
C GLU A 54 2.87 -8.26 -13.18
N GLU A 55 1.78 -8.94 -13.58
CA GLU A 55 1.21 -8.76 -14.92
C GLU A 55 0.68 -7.34 -15.15
N VAL A 56 0.07 -6.70 -14.15
CA VAL A 56 -0.36 -5.29 -14.25
C VAL A 56 0.83 -4.35 -14.39
N ILE A 57 1.90 -4.56 -13.63
CA ILE A 57 3.12 -3.75 -13.69
C ILE A 57 3.72 -3.81 -15.11
N LEU A 58 3.76 -4.99 -15.71
CA LEU A 58 4.28 -5.18 -17.06
C LEU A 58 3.35 -4.65 -18.17
N GLU A 59 2.04 -4.70 -17.96
CA GLU A 59 1.04 -4.27 -18.95
C GLU A 59 0.85 -2.75 -18.94
N SER A 60 0.94 -2.09 -17.78
CA SER A 60 0.65 -0.67 -17.62
C SER A 60 1.69 0.20 -18.35
N LYS A 61 1.20 1.24 -19.07
CA LYS A 61 2.03 2.25 -19.71
C LYS A 61 2.26 3.49 -18.85
N LYS A 62 1.67 3.51 -17.66
CA LYS A 62 1.79 4.56 -16.67
C LYS A 62 2.27 3.94 -15.34
N PRO A 63 2.91 4.72 -14.46
CA PRO A 63 3.25 4.24 -13.12
C PRO A 63 2.04 3.63 -12.40
N VAL A 64 2.28 2.56 -11.66
CA VAL A 64 1.31 1.91 -10.79
C VAL A 64 1.77 2.01 -9.35
N CYS A 65 0.93 1.71 -8.37
CA CYS A 65 1.35 1.79 -6.97
C CYS A 65 0.88 0.60 -6.12
N TYR A 66 1.62 0.35 -5.06
CA TYR A 66 1.06 -0.15 -3.81
C TYR A 66 0.75 1.08 -2.95
N SER A 67 -0.50 1.56 -2.97
CA SER A 67 -0.84 2.80 -2.25
C SER A 67 -0.68 2.67 -0.74
N HIS A 68 -0.83 1.44 -0.19
CA HIS A 68 -0.71 1.12 1.23
C HIS A 68 -0.33 -0.35 1.44
N CYS A 69 0.93 -0.63 1.68
CA CYS A 69 1.44 -1.97 2.01
C CYS A 69 2.59 -1.91 3.01
N LEU A 70 3.02 -3.08 3.50
CA LEU A 70 4.19 -3.27 4.35
C LEU A 70 5.08 -4.37 3.79
N PRO A 71 6.38 -4.39 4.14
CA PRO A 71 7.28 -5.46 3.74
C PRO A 71 6.99 -6.74 4.54
N SER A 72 6.89 -7.88 3.85
CA SER A 72 6.68 -9.19 4.48
C SER A 72 7.92 -9.68 5.23
N GLY A 73 9.09 -9.10 4.96
CA GLY A 73 10.31 -9.37 5.71
C GLY A 73 10.23 -8.96 7.19
N LEU A 74 9.41 -7.95 7.53
CA LEU A 74 9.16 -7.58 8.92
C LEU A 74 8.04 -8.40 9.56
N LYS A 75 7.01 -8.77 8.78
CA LYS A 75 5.90 -9.62 9.23
C LYS A 75 5.27 -10.34 8.07
N GLN A 76 5.25 -11.67 8.13
CA GLN A 76 4.55 -12.47 7.14
C GLN A 76 3.03 -12.30 7.28
N HIS A 77 2.43 -11.77 6.23
CA HIS A 77 0.98 -11.58 6.12
C HIS A 77 0.57 -11.50 4.63
N PRO A 78 -0.58 -12.03 4.20
CA PRO A 78 -1.00 -12.00 2.79
C PRO A 78 -1.12 -10.58 2.21
N ARG A 79 -1.34 -9.57 3.05
CA ARG A 79 -1.42 -8.16 2.66
C ARG A 79 -0.05 -7.49 2.52
N ASN A 80 1.00 -8.06 3.14
CA ASN A 80 2.36 -7.54 3.05
C ASN A 80 3.03 -8.05 1.78
N LYS A 81 3.90 -7.23 1.21
CA LYS A 81 4.60 -7.50 -0.05
C LYS A 81 5.99 -8.05 0.21
N SER A 82 6.41 -9.04 -0.56
CA SER A 82 7.79 -9.53 -0.49
C SER A 82 8.78 -8.47 -0.98
N ASP A 83 10.03 -8.60 -0.54
CA ASP A 83 11.11 -7.71 -0.99
C ASP A 83 11.26 -7.75 -2.53
N ALA A 84 11.01 -8.92 -3.14
CA ALA A 84 11.01 -9.07 -4.59
C ALA A 84 9.88 -8.27 -5.27
N GLU A 85 8.65 -8.32 -4.73
CA GLU A 85 7.51 -7.52 -5.25
C GLU A 85 7.78 -6.02 -5.09
N LEU A 86 8.31 -5.59 -3.92
CA LEU A 86 8.64 -4.19 -3.66
C LEU A 86 9.73 -3.68 -4.61
N LYS A 87 10.78 -4.48 -4.79
CA LYS A 87 11.84 -4.14 -5.74
C LYS A 87 11.32 -4.12 -7.17
N PHE A 88 10.51 -5.09 -7.56
CA PHE A 88 9.99 -5.21 -8.92
C PHE A 88 9.15 -3.99 -9.32
N ILE A 89 8.23 -3.54 -8.47
CA ILE A 89 7.42 -2.35 -8.78
C ILE A 89 8.31 -1.09 -8.89
N ALA A 90 9.31 -0.93 -8.01
CA ALA A 90 10.23 0.21 -8.06
C ALA A 90 11.10 0.21 -9.32
N ASP A 91 11.64 -0.95 -9.71
CA ASP A 91 12.46 -1.12 -10.92
C ASP A 91 11.67 -0.80 -12.21
N HIS A 92 10.32 -0.85 -12.15
CA HIS A 92 9.42 -0.51 -13.27
C HIS A 92 8.80 0.90 -13.15
N GLY A 93 9.37 1.77 -12.30
CA GLY A 93 8.91 3.15 -12.15
C GLY A 93 7.62 3.33 -11.37
N GLY A 94 7.19 2.30 -10.63
CA GLY A 94 6.03 2.37 -9.75
C GLY A 94 6.37 2.93 -8.36
N PHE A 95 5.37 2.97 -7.49
CA PHE A 95 5.43 3.65 -6.20
C PHE A 95 4.92 2.77 -5.05
N VAL A 96 5.53 2.92 -3.88
CA VAL A 96 5.18 2.19 -2.66
C VAL A 96 4.83 3.14 -1.52
N GLY A 97 3.55 3.18 -1.16
CA GLY A 97 3.05 3.84 0.05
C GLY A 97 3.11 2.88 1.24
N VAL A 98 3.90 3.23 2.25
CA VAL A 98 4.06 2.41 3.46
C VAL A 98 2.88 2.67 4.39
N THR A 99 2.14 1.61 4.77
CA THR A 99 1.01 1.73 5.69
C THR A 99 1.43 1.60 7.14
N MET A 100 0.63 2.18 8.03
CA MET A 100 0.77 1.99 9.48
C MET A 100 -0.33 1.11 10.08
N PHE A 101 -1.10 0.41 9.26
CA PHE A 101 -2.20 -0.43 9.73
C PHE A 101 -1.66 -1.52 10.69
N ALA A 102 -1.97 -1.37 11.97
CA ALA A 102 -1.33 -2.12 13.04
C ALA A 102 -1.34 -3.65 12.87
N PRO A 103 -2.42 -4.30 12.38
CA PRO A 103 -2.39 -5.74 12.15
C PRO A 103 -1.27 -6.23 11.23
N PHE A 104 -0.73 -5.37 10.38
CA PHE A 104 0.33 -5.71 9.41
C PHE A 104 1.72 -5.34 9.88
N LEU A 105 1.85 -4.48 10.90
CA LEU A 105 3.12 -4.14 11.56
C LEU A 105 3.63 -5.30 12.43
N ALA A 106 4.95 -5.36 12.63
CA ALA A 106 5.61 -6.44 13.36
C ALA A 106 5.03 -6.67 14.76
N LYS A 107 4.80 -5.59 15.53
CA LYS A 107 4.27 -5.65 16.89
C LYS A 107 2.73 -5.56 16.99
N GLY A 108 2.02 -5.47 15.84
CA GLY A 108 0.57 -5.36 15.85
C GLY A 108 0.08 -4.12 16.60
N ILE A 109 -0.91 -4.28 17.49
CA ILE A 109 -1.50 -3.17 18.26
C ILE A 109 -0.55 -2.51 19.25
N ASP A 110 0.56 -3.17 19.60
CA ASP A 110 1.60 -2.63 20.48
C ASP A 110 2.66 -1.79 19.72
N SER A 111 2.45 -1.58 18.44
CA SER A 111 3.34 -0.78 17.60
C SER A 111 3.32 0.69 17.98
N THR A 112 4.48 1.32 17.83
CA THR A 112 4.70 2.75 18.02
C THR A 112 5.04 3.42 16.69
N ILE A 113 5.16 4.74 16.70
CA ILE A 113 5.63 5.51 15.55
C ILE A 113 7.06 5.11 15.15
N ASP A 114 7.88 4.63 16.08
CA ASP A 114 9.23 4.12 15.78
C ASP A 114 9.17 2.80 15.01
N ASP A 115 8.23 1.90 15.32
CA ASP A 115 8.01 0.67 14.55
C ASP A 115 7.52 0.97 13.14
N TYR A 116 6.72 2.03 13.00
CA TYR A 116 6.30 2.50 11.67
C TYR A 116 7.47 3.12 10.90
N ALA A 117 8.30 3.94 11.56
CA ALA A 117 9.52 4.49 10.95
C ALA A 117 10.49 3.37 10.52
N GLU A 118 10.64 2.30 11.30
CA GLU A 118 11.43 1.11 10.93
C GLU A 118 10.88 0.45 9.65
N ALA A 119 9.55 0.33 9.52
CA ALA A 119 8.95 -0.21 8.30
C ALA A 119 9.20 0.68 7.07
N ILE A 120 9.19 2.01 7.25
CA ILE A 120 9.57 2.97 6.21
C ILE A 120 11.03 2.80 5.82
N GLU A 121 11.95 2.71 6.79
CA GLU A 121 13.38 2.52 6.56
C GLU A 121 13.68 1.20 5.83
N TYR A 122 13.03 0.12 6.26
CA TYR A 122 13.14 -1.18 5.61
C TYR A 122 12.72 -1.09 4.12
N THR A 123 11.57 -0.47 3.87
CA THR A 123 11.06 -0.28 2.50
C THR A 123 11.98 0.63 1.68
N LEU A 124 12.45 1.74 2.26
CA LEU A 124 13.38 2.68 1.64
C LEU A 124 14.66 1.99 1.14
N ASN A 125 15.19 1.06 1.94
CA ASN A 125 16.39 0.29 1.57
C ASN A 125 16.17 -0.65 0.36
N ILE A 126 14.92 -1.05 0.09
CA ILE A 126 14.59 -1.91 -1.05
C ILE A 126 14.28 -1.10 -2.30
N VAL A 127 13.44 -0.07 -2.17
CA VAL A 127 12.86 0.64 -3.33
C VAL A 127 13.58 1.94 -3.69
N GLY A 128 14.47 2.41 -2.82
CA GLY A 128 15.17 3.69 -2.98
C GLY A 128 14.31 4.90 -2.60
N GLU A 129 14.93 6.09 -2.59
CA GLU A 129 14.33 7.31 -2.06
C GLU A 129 13.26 7.95 -2.97
N ASP A 130 13.17 7.55 -4.24
CA ASP A 130 12.27 8.16 -5.22
C ASP A 130 10.95 7.38 -5.40
N ALA A 131 10.92 6.11 -5.02
CA ALA A 131 9.77 5.21 -5.20
C ALA A 131 8.96 4.96 -3.92
N ILE A 132 9.20 5.70 -2.85
CA ILE A 132 8.59 5.49 -1.52
C ILE A 132 7.81 6.71 -1.06
N GLY A 133 6.73 6.47 -0.29
CA GLY A 133 5.98 7.48 0.43
C GLY A 133 5.06 6.90 1.49
N ILE A 134 4.14 7.70 1.96
CA ILE A 134 3.21 7.35 3.04
C ILE A 134 1.86 6.92 2.47
N GLY A 135 1.34 5.79 2.97
CA GLY A 135 0.01 5.29 2.68
C GLY A 135 -0.68 4.82 3.96
N THR A 136 -1.06 5.74 4.84
CA THR A 136 -1.42 5.47 6.24
C THR A 136 -2.51 4.45 6.45
N ASP A 137 -3.48 4.36 5.53
CA ASP A 137 -4.71 3.58 5.71
C ASP A 137 -5.50 4.01 6.95
N PHE A 138 -5.49 5.31 7.25
CA PHE A 138 -6.28 5.87 8.35
C PHE A 138 -7.77 5.63 8.15
N THR A 139 -8.39 5.01 9.16
CA THR A 139 -9.84 4.75 9.21
C THR A 139 -10.46 5.47 10.39
N GLN A 140 -10.20 6.76 10.50
CA GLN A 140 -10.68 7.57 11.61
C GLN A 140 -12.21 7.68 11.62
N GLY A 141 -12.82 7.53 12.79
CA GLY A 141 -14.27 7.63 12.97
C GLY A 141 -15.03 6.33 12.69
N HIS A 142 -14.37 5.23 12.32
CA HIS A 142 -14.99 3.93 12.15
C HIS A 142 -14.92 3.09 13.43
N GLY A 143 -16.05 2.44 13.77
CA GLY A 143 -16.15 1.53 14.90
C GLY A 143 -15.68 0.11 14.58
N GLN A 144 -15.71 -0.76 15.61
CA GLN A 144 -15.29 -2.16 15.49
C GLN A 144 -16.10 -2.93 14.43
N ASP A 145 -17.38 -2.60 14.25
CA ASP A 145 -18.25 -3.25 13.24
C ASP A 145 -17.73 -3.06 11.81
N PHE A 146 -17.16 -1.89 11.51
CA PHE A 146 -16.53 -1.64 10.21
C PHE A 146 -15.32 -2.55 10.00
N PHE A 147 -14.46 -2.68 11.00
CA PHE A 147 -13.28 -3.56 10.90
C PHE A 147 -13.69 -5.03 10.83
N GLU A 148 -14.73 -5.44 11.56
CA GLU A 148 -15.26 -6.81 11.44
C GLU A 148 -15.80 -7.08 10.02
N MET A 149 -16.49 -6.14 9.40
CA MET A 149 -16.92 -6.25 8.01
C MET A 149 -15.72 -6.45 7.07
N LEU A 150 -14.63 -5.70 7.24
CA LEU A 150 -13.42 -5.81 6.41
C LEU A 150 -12.72 -7.17 6.55
N THR A 151 -12.99 -7.95 7.60
CA THR A 151 -12.43 -9.30 7.74
C THR A 151 -13.13 -10.35 6.88
N HIS A 152 -14.23 -9.98 6.26
CA HIS A 152 -15.08 -10.88 5.48
C HIS A 152 -15.11 -10.51 4.01
N ASP A 153 -15.59 -11.46 3.22
CA ASP A 153 -15.90 -11.34 1.80
C ASP A 153 -17.38 -11.71 1.58
N LYS A 154 -17.96 -11.18 0.51
CA LYS A 154 -19.31 -11.53 0.07
C LYS A 154 -20.38 -11.37 1.17
N GLY A 155 -20.36 -10.21 1.84
CA GLY A 155 -21.37 -9.87 2.84
C GLY A 155 -21.38 -10.83 4.04
N TYR A 156 -20.25 -11.08 4.65
CA TYR A 156 -20.05 -12.02 5.75
C TYR A 156 -20.13 -13.52 5.39
N ALA A 157 -20.22 -13.86 4.10
CA ALA A 157 -20.29 -15.26 3.69
C ALA A 157 -18.99 -16.05 3.96
N ARG A 158 -17.84 -15.38 3.83
CA ARG A 158 -16.52 -16.00 4.05
C ARG A 158 -15.61 -15.07 4.86
N ARG A 159 -15.08 -15.57 5.96
CA ARG A 159 -14.05 -14.86 6.71
C ARG A 159 -12.68 -15.05 6.06
N LEU A 160 -12.03 -13.96 5.70
CA LEU A 160 -10.70 -13.94 5.08
C LEU A 160 -9.58 -13.88 6.12
N THR A 161 -9.77 -13.08 7.17
CA THR A 161 -8.74 -12.79 8.17
C THR A 161 -9.39 -12.49 9.53
N ARG A 162 -8.55 -12.24 10.54
CA ARG A 162 -8.97 -11.77 11.87
C ARG A 162 -8.01 -10.69 12.31
N PHE A 163 -8.49 -9.46 12.39
CA PHE A 163 -7.65 -8.35 12.86
C PHE A 163 -7.67 -8.18 14.38
N GLY A 164 -8.76 -8.58 15.05
CA GLY A 164 -8.99 -8.22 16.44
C GLY A 164 -9.25 -6.72 16.61
N THR A 165 -8.79 -6.14 17.71
CA THR A 165 -8.87 -4.69 17.94
C THR A 165 -7.90 -3.96 17.01
N ILE A 166 -8.36 -2.89 16.36
CA ILE A 166 -7.53 -2.03 15.52
C ILE A 166 -7.23 -0.74 16.29
N ILE A 167 -5.95 -0.51 16.55
CA ILE A 167 -5.45 0.70 17.18
C ILE A 167 -4.22 1.15 16.39
N ASN A 168 -4.22 2.40 15.93
CA ASN A 168 -3.07 2.97 15.24
C ASN A 168 -1.85 3.04 16.17
N PRO A 169 -0.61 3.05 15.65
CA PRO A 169 0.61 3.07 16.46
C PRO A 169 0.65 4.24 17.46
N LEU A 170 1.21 3.99 18.65
CA LEU A 170 1.42 5.04 19.64
C LEU A 170 2.32 6.15 19.05
N GLY A 171 1.90 7.40 19.20
CA GLY A 171 2.59 8.57 18.64
C GLY A 171 2.08 9.03 17.27
N ILE A 172 1.21 8.22 16.62
CA ILE A 172 0.53 8.56 15.36
C ILE A 172 -0.88 7.91 15.32
N ARG A 173 -1.66 8.11 16.39
CA ARG A 173 -3.00 7.51 16.52
C ARG A 173 -4.06 8.24 15.72
N THR A 174 -3.86 9.52 15.46
CA THR A 174 -4.81 10.40 14.77
C THR A 174 -4.14 11.16 13.64
N VAL A 175 -4.94 11.67 12.71
CA VAL A 175 -4.46 12.53 11.61
C VAL A 175 -3.74 13.78 12.15
N GLY A 176 -4.17 14.32 13.30
CA GLY A 176 -3.52 15.45 13.94
C GLY A 176 -2.09 15.18 14.44
N GLU A 177 -1.73 13.93 14.64
CA GLU A 177 -0.38 13.50 15.05
C GLU A 177 0.54 13.17 13.87
N PHE A 178 0.05 13.28 12.63
CA PHE A 178 0.83 12.98 11.42
C PHE A 178 2.17 13.74 11.34
N PRO A 179 2.28 15.02 11.79
CA PRO A 179 3.56 15.73 11.85
C PRO A 179 4.64 15.05 12.69
N ASN A 180 4.26 14.24 13.70
CA ASN A 180 5.20 13.51 14.55
C ASN A 180 6.08 12.56 13.73
N LEU A 181 5.56 12.02 12.60
CA LEU A 181 6.34 11.14 11.73
C LEU A 181 7.50 11.89 11.07
N THR A 182 7.29 13.12 10.63
CA THR A 182 8.37 13.98 10.10
C THR A 182 9.47 14.16 11.14
N GLU A 183 9.10 14.49 12.37
CA GLU A 183 10.05 14.67 13.46
C GLU A 183 10.79 13.37 13.79
N THR A 184 10.08 12.24 13.81
CA THR A 184 10.66 10.92 14.07
C THR A 184 11.71 10.55 13.01
N LEU A 185 11.40 10.71 11.72
CA LEU A 185 12.35 10.42 10.65
C LEU A 185 13.59 11.32 10.71
N LEU A 186 13.41 12.62 11.01
CA LEU A 186 14.54 13.53 11.19
C LEU A 186 15.41 13.14 12.40
N LYS A 187 14.81 12.79 13.55
CA LYS A 187 15.53 12.32 14.76
C LYS A 187 16.29 11.02 14.51
N ARG A 188 15.80 10.17 13.62
CA ARG A 188 16.47 8.92 13.20
C ARG A 188 17.62 9.16 12.21
N GLY A 189 17.87 10.42 11.84
CA GLY A 189 19.04 10.84 11.07
C GLY A 189 18.80 10.89 9.55
N HIS A 190 17.57 10.78 9.08
CA HIS A 190 17.30 10.95 7.66
C HIS A 190 17.49 12.42 7.23
N PRO A 191 18.18 12.66 6.12
CA PRO A 191 18.31 14.02 5.57
C PRO A 191 16.93 14.63 5.27
N GLU A 192 16.75 15.92 5.54
CA GLU A 192 15.49 16.63 5.29
C GLU A 192 14.97 16.42 3.85
N ARG A 193 15.86 16.39 2.86
CA ARG A 193 15.53 16.11 1.46
C ARG A 193 14.81 14.75 1.30
N VAL A 194 15.31 13.70 1.97
CA VAL A 194 14.71 12.36 1.92
C VAL A 194 13.38 12.34 2.64
N VAL A 195 13.29 13.01 3.81
CA VAL A 195 12.04 13.10 4.57
C VAL A 195 10.95 13.81 3.76
N ARG A 196 11.26 14.90 3.06
CA ARG A 196 10.28 15.59 2.20
C ARG A 196 9.77 14.68 1.07
N LYS A 197 10.66 13.91 0.42
CA LYS A 197 10.29 12.93 -0.60
C LYS A 197 9.29 11.92 -0.04
N ILE A 198 9.62 11.30 1.09
CA ILE A 198 8.76 10.30 1.76
C ILE A 198 7.41 10.91 2.16
N MET A 199 7.42 12.11 2.73
CA MET A 199 6.22 12.75 3.28
C MET A 199 5.26 13.32 2.23
N GLY A 200 5.64 13.39 0.94
CA GLY A 200 4.69 13.80 -0.08
C GLY A 200 5.26 14.16 -1.46
N GLU A 201 6.50 14.59 -1.59
CA GLU A 201 7.04 15.00 -2.90
C GLU A 201 6.97 13.87 -3.93
N ASN A 202 7.29 12.63 -3.54
CA ASN A 202 7.21 11.48 -4.43
C ASN A 202 5.78 11.16 -4.88
N TRP A 203 4.78 11.31 -3.98
CA TRP A 203 3.37 11.20 -4.37
C TRP A 203 2.99 12.24 -5.43
N VAL A 204 3.38 13.49 -5.23
CA VAL A 204 3.12 14.56 -6.20
C VAL A 204 3.76 14.24 -7.55
N ASN A 205 5.00 13.75 -7.55
CA ASN A 205 5.71 13.45 -8.79
C ASN A 205 5.05 12.30 -9.56
N VAL A 206 4.80 11.17 -8.90
CA VAL A 206 4.19 10.00 -9.57
C VAL A 206 2.77 10.29 -10.05
N LEU A 207 1.99 11.10 -9.31
CA LEU A 207 0.65 11.49 -9.74
C LEU A 207 0.66 12.41 -10.96
N LYS A 208 1.64 13.31 -11.09
CA LYS A 208 1.84 14.12 -12.30
C LYS A 208 2.10 13.25 -13.52
N ASP A 209 2.95 12.22 -13.39
CA ASP A 209 3.25 11.29 -14.48
C ASP A 209 2.02 10.52 -14.95
N VAL A 210 1.13 10.17 -14.02
CA VAL A 210 -0.13 9.46 -14.33
C VAL A 210 -1.18 10.39 -14.92
N TRP A 211 -1.39 11.56 -14.31
CA TRP A 211 -2.46 12.49 -14.70
C TRP A 211 -2.12 13.32 -15.93
N GLY A 212 -0.83 13.46 -16.26
CA GLY A 212 -0.38 14.17 -17.46
C GLY A 212 -0.28 15.69 -17.27
N GLU A 213 0.07 16.14 -16.04
CA GLU A 213 0.33 17.55 -15.70
C GLU A 213 1.84 17.86 -15.64
#